data_b19f539a72b83a552f90cfc5a92b3857
#
_entry.id   b19f539a72b83a552f90cfc5a92b3857
#
_cell.length_a   1.000
_cell.length_b   1.000
_cell.length_c   1.000
_cell.angle_alpha   90.00
_cell.angle_beta   90.00
_cell.angle_gamma   90.00
#
_symmetry.space_group_name_H-M   'P 1'
#
loop_
_entity.id
_entity.type
_entity.pdbx_description
1 polymer ?
#
loop_
_entity_poly.entity_id
_entity_poly.type
_entity_poly.pdbx_seq_one_letter_code
_entity_poly.pdbx_strand_id
1 'polypeptide(L)'
;MTTTFRKEIAGALGDPNLASALGRFYEAYPVSRAKAWQGIDFEAVRTRIAEVKRDAAGRLAELAERFAKEAGARGAKVVLLKSPGEVRRYVVDLAREKGVKRVAKSKSMASEEVHLNEALAEAGIDVRETDLGEWIIQLAGQRPSHMVMPAIHLTKEDVAEIFSKEVGERLSTDIPRLVKVARKELRSAFLEADMGISGANVAVAETGTLVLVTNEGNARLVTSLPRIHVALVGLEKLVERLADVVPILTALPRSATGQLLTSYVSMITGAAPNTDGTPKELHVVLMDHRRTEMAADPVFKEALQCIRCASCLNVCPVYRHVGGHVFGDVYTGGIGTILTAWTGAMERSKEIQGLCIQCGNCVGVCPGKIDIPELIVEVRRRQVQEKGQPFVQKAIFKVVNDRRLFHSVLRSASLAQKPFEKDGFVRHLPLFLSGLADFRSLPAIAKTPFRDTFRSIEQKVVRAKEAAAPGAGAAGPRRTREAAFYAGCLIDFAYPGMGEDVVKVLNAGGVEVTFPEAQTCCGAPARYGGAYEVAAQNAIDNVEALLAEEVDWVVSACPT
;
A
#
# COMPACT_ATOMS: atom_id res chain seq x y z
N MET A 1 -12.04 -12.16 8.91
CA MET A 1 -11.58 -12.93 7.72
C MET A 1 -12.48 -14.14 7.53
N THR A 2 -13.01 -14.32 6.31
CA THR A 2 -13.83 -15.48 5.95
C THR A 2 -12.99 -16.76 5.84
N THR A 3 -13.65 -17.93 5.87
CA THR A 3 -12.98 -19.22 5.66
C THR A 3 -12.32 -19.30 4.27
N THR A 4 -12.97 -18.73 3.25
CA THR A 4 -12.44 -18.66 1.88
C THR A 4 -11.14 -17.86 1.83
N PHE A 5 -11.11 -16.67 2.42
CA PHE A 5 -9.93 -15.81 2.41
C PHE A 5 -8.74 -16.43 3.18
N ARG A 6 -9.02 -17.14 4.28
CA ARG A 6 -7.98 -17.93 4.98
C ARG A 6 -7.37 -19.03 4.10
N LYS A 7 -8.18 -19.69 3.26
CA LYS A 7 -7.68 -20.67 2.30
C LYS A 7 -6.84 -20.04 1.21
N GLU A 8 -7.21 -18.85 0.71
CA GLU A 8 -6.40 -18.08 -0.23
C GLU A 8 -5.02 -17.75 0.37
N ILE A 9 -4.99 -17.26 1.61
CA ILE A 9 -3.73 -16.99 2.33
C ILE A 9 -2.90 -18.27 2.48
N ALA A 10 -3.50 -19.36 2.94
CA ALA A 10 -2.80 -20.63 3.13
C ALA A 10 -2.24 -21.18 1.81
N GLY A 11 -2.99 -21.06 0.72
CA GLY A 11 -2.54 -21.44 -0.62
C GLY A 11 -1.32 -20.62 -1.06
N ALA A 12 -1.37 -19.29 -0.88
CA ALA A 12 -0.25 -18.42 -1.24
C ALA A 12 1.01 -18.69 -0.39
N LEU A 13 0.84 -18.92 0.90
CA LEU A 13 1.95 -19.26 1.80
C LEU A 13 2.57 -20.64 1.49
N GLY A 14 1.79 -21.55 0.93
CA GLY A 14 2.25 -22.89 0.50
C GLY A 14 2.85 -22.92 -0.91
N ASP A 15 2.83 -21.82 -1.66
CA ASP A 15 3.36 -21.75 -3.03
C ASP A 15 4.86 -21.39 -3.04
N PRO A 16 5.77 -22.34 -3.34
CA PRO A 16 7.21 -22.10 -3.35
C PRO A 16 7.65 -21.19 -4.52
N ASN A 17 6.92 -21.19 -5.64
CA ASN A 17 7.24 -20.36 -6.81
C ASN A 17 6.95 -18.89 -6.48
N LEU A 18 5.77 -18.61 -5.92
CA LEU A 18 5.40 -17.29 -5.44
C LEU A 18 6.40 -16.77 -4.40
N ALA A 19 6.70 -17.59 -3.38
CA ALA A 19 7.65 -17.24 -2.32
C ALA A 19 9.05 -16.90 -2.89
N SER A 20 9.54 -17.70 -3.85
CA SER A 20 10.84 -17.48 -4.50
C SER A 20 10.85 -16.21 -5.36
N ALA A 21 9.82 -16.00 -6.17
CA ALA A 21 9.74 -14.85 -7.08
C ALA A 21 9.65 -13.52 -6.31
N LEU A 22 8.70 -13.43 -5.38
CA LEU A 22 8.50 -12.23 -4.58
C LEU A 22 9.64 -12.00 -3.57
N GLY A 23 10.22 -13.08 -3.01
CA GLY A 23 11.35 -12.98 -2.09
C GLY A 23 12.59 -12.36 -2.75
N ARG A 24 12.99 -12.87 -3.91
CA ARG A 24 14.11 -12.31 -4.69
C ARG A 24 13.91 -10.85 -5.03
N PHE A 25 12.71 -10.49 -5.46
CA PHE A 25 12.40 -9.10 -5.79
C PHE A 25 12.43 -8.19 -4.56
N TYR A 26 11.84 -8.63 -3.45
CA TYR A 26 11.83 -7.91 -2.18
C TYR A 26 13.25 -7.58 -1.68
N GLU A 27 14.19 -8.51 -1.84
CA GLU A 27 15.60 -8.32 -1.43
C GLU A 27 16.38 -7.43 -2.39
N ALA A 28 16.15 -7.56 -3.70
CA ALA A 28 16.86 -6.79 -4.71
C ALA A 28 16.37 -5.33 -4.84
N TYR A 29 15.09 -5.09 -4.61
CA TYR A 29 14.48 -3.78 -4.83
C TYR A 29 15.07 -2.65 -3.97
N PRO A 30 15.28 -2.79 -2.65
CA PRO A 30 15.86 -1.71 -1.83
C PRO A 30 17.24 -1.27 -2.34
N VAL A 31 18.07 -2.23 -2.78
CA VAL A 31 19.41 -1.96 -3.32
C VAL A 31 19.32 -1.20 -4.64
N SER A 32 18.51 -1.68 -5.57
CA SER A 32 18.30 -1.02 -6.87
C SER A 32 17.70 0.36 -6.71
N ARG A 33 16.72 0.52 -5.81
CA ARG A 33 16.10 1.79 -5.49
C ARG A 33 17.12 2.77 -4.90
N ALA A 34 17.90 2.35 -3.91
CA ALA A 34 18.92 3.21 -3.30
C ALA A 34 19.91 3.72 -4.35
N LYS A 35 20.37 2.84 -5.25
CA LYS A 35 21.25 3.22 -6.37
C LYS A 35 20.57 4.22 -7.32
N ALA A 36 19.30 4.02 -7.64
CA ALA A 36 18.58 4.89 -8.55
C ALA A 36 18.33 6.31 -7.98
N TRP A 37 18.33 6.47 -6.66
CA TRP A 37 18.19 7.76 -6.00
C TRP A 37 19.51 8.45 -5.64
N GLN A 38 20.67 7.86 -5.95
CA GLN A 38 21.97 8.50 -5.70
C GLN A 38 22.05 9.85 -6.42
N GLY A 39 22.49 10.88 -5.68
CA GLY A 39 22.64 12.24 -6.19
C GLY A 39 21.33 13.03 -6.36
N ILE A 40 20.19 12.48 -5.97
CA ILE A 40 18.89 13.16 -6.01
C ILE A 40 18.27 13.15 -4.60
N ASP A 41 17.88 14.32 -4.13
CA ASP A 41 17.16 14.46 -2.86
C ASP A 41 15.74 13.91 -3.00
N PHE A 42 15.55 12.69 -2.49
CA PHE A 42 14.25 12.02 -2.49
C PHE A 42 13.20 12.80 -1.68
N GLU A 43 13.62 13.41 -0.55
CA GLU A 43 12.69 14.14 0.31
C GLU A 43 12.18 15.41 -0.36
N ALA A 44 13.04 16.15 -1.05
CA ALA A 44 12.63 17.32 -1.84
C ALA A 44 11.69 16.93 -2.98
N VAL A 45 11.99 15.85 -3.73
CA VAL A 45 11.15 15.38 -4.84
C VAL A 45 9.78 14.91 -4.34
N ARG A 46 9.74 14.10 -3.27
CA ARG A 46 8.45 13.59 -2.74
C ARG A 46 7.58 14.69 -2.13
N THR A 47 8.21 15.70 -1.52
CA THR A 47 7.51 16.88 -1.00
C THR A 47 6.83 17.62 -2.15
N ARG A 48 7.58 17.87 -3.24
CA ARG A 48 7.02 18.54 -4.42
C ARG A 48 5.89 17.74 -5.07
N ILE A 49 6.00 16.41 -5.18
CA ILE A 49 4.90 15.56 -5.70
C ILE A 49 3.67 15.68 -4.80
N ALA A 50 3.84 15.59 -3.47
CA ALA A 50 2.73 15.68 -2.54
C ALA A 50 2.02 17.04 -2.62
N GLU A 51 2.76 18.16 -2.77
CA GLU A 51 2.20 19.50 -2.96
C GLU A 51 1.38 19.57 -4.25
N VAL A 52 1.99 19.22 -5.40
CA VAL A 52 1.32 19.23 -6.70
C VAL A 52 0.06 18.39 -6.69
N LYS A 53 0.13 17.19 -6.14
CA LYS A 53 -1.01 16.27 -6.13
C LYS A 53 -2.10 16.70 -5.14
N ARG A 54 -1.73 17.30 -4.02
CA ARG A 54 -2.68 17.84 -3.04
C ARG A 54 -3.44 19.04 -3.60
N ASP A 55 -2.73 19.97 -4.27
CA ASP A 55 -3.35 21.09 -4.95
C ASP A 55 -4.33 20.59 -6.02
N ALA A 56 -3.88 19.71 -6.90
CA ALA A 56 -4.73 19.12 -7.94
C ALA A 56 -5.96 18.41 -7.36
N ALA A 57 -5.82 17.66 -6.27
CA ALA A 57 -6.94 16.98 -5.61
C ALA A 57 -7.99 17.97 -5.08
N GLY A 58 -7.57 19.15 -4.63
CA GLY A 58 -8.49 20.22 -4.19
C GLY A 58 -9.24 20.91 -5.34
N ARG A 59 -8.81 20.72 -6.58
CA ARG A 59 -9.30 21.45 -7.75
C ARG A 59 -9.70 20.54 -8.93
N LEU A 60 -10.08 19.28 -8.66
CA LEU A 60 -10.31 18.26 -9.70
C LEU A 60 -11.31 18.71 -10.78
N ALA A 61 -12.42 19.34 -10.39
CA ALA A 61 -13.43 19.79 -11.34
C ALA A 61 -12.90 20.91 -12.26
N GLU A 62 -12.24 21.91 -11.69
CA GLU A 62 -11.61 23.02 -12.43
C GLU A 62 -10.55 22.51 -13.42
N LEU A 63 -9.66 21.64 -12.93
CA LEU A 63 -8.59 21.09 -13.77
C LEU A 63 -9.13 20.17 -14.87
N ALA A 64 -10.22 19.43 -14.61
CA ALA A 64 -10.88 18.61 -15.62
C ALA A 64 -11.51 19.46 -16.72
N GLU A 65 -12.19 20.56 -16.37
CA GLU A 65 -12.76 21.50 -17.32
C GLU A 65 -11.67 22.18 -18.16
N ARG A 66 -10.61 22.68 -17.52
CA ARG A 66 -9.46 23.27 -18.20
C ARG A 66 -8.78 22.29 -19.16
N PHE A 67 -8.54 21.06 -18.70
CA PHE A 67 -7.99 19.99 -19.54
C PHE A 67 -8.89 19.73 -20.77
N ALA A 68 -10.20 19.60 -20.55
CA ALA A 68 -11.15 19.32 -21.61
C ALA A 68 -11.17 20.45 -22.65
N LYS A 69 -11.12 21.71 -22.22
CA LYS A 69 -11.04 22.89 -23.11
C LYS A 69 -9.75 22.85 -23.94
N GLU A 70 -8.60 22.68 -23.31
CA GLU A 70 -7.30 22.72 -23.96
C GLU A 70 -7.06 21.54 -24.92
N ALA A 71 -7.45 20.33 -24.51
CA ALA A 71 -7.38 19.14 -25.35
C ALA A 71 -8.38 19.21 -26.50
N GLY A 72 -9.60 19.70 -26.24
CA GLY A 72 -10.64 19.91 -27.24
C GLY A 72 -10.23 20.91 -28.32
N ALA A 73 -9.59 22.03 -27.96
CA ALA A 73 -9.05 22.99 -28.89
C ALA A 73 -7.99 22.40 -29.84
N ARG A 74 -7.42 21.25 -29.50
CA ARG A 74 -6.43 20.48 -30.28
C ARG A 74 -7.00 19.22 -30.91
N GLY A 75 -8.33 19.16 -31.07
CA GLY A 75 -9.02 18.09 -31.79
C GLY A 75 -9.32 16.81 -30.97
N ALA A 76 -9.09 16.77 -29.67
CA ALA A 76 -9.51 15.65 -28.84
C ALA A 76 -11.00 15.77 -28.47
N LYS A 77 -11.69 14.63 -28.42
CA LYS A 77 -13.03 14.52 -27.84
C LYS A 77 -12.88 14.11 -26.37
N VAL A 78 -13.20 15.05 -25.47
CA VAL A 78 -13.06 14.81 -24.02
C VAL A 78 -14.43 14.61 -23.41
N VAL A 79 -14.60 13.55 -22.63
CA VAL A 79 -15.81 13.25 -21.86
C VAL A 79 -15.47 13.00 -20.41
N LEU A 80 -16.31 13.51 -19.49
CA LEU A 80 -16.22 13.23 -18.07
C LEU A 80 -17.32 12.23 -17.69
N LEU A 81 -16.92 11.05 -17.21
CA LEU A 81 -17.82 9.97 -16.85
C LEU A 81 -17.68 9.61 -15.36
N LYS A 82 -18.81 9.36 -14.72
CA LYS A 82 -18.88 9.22 -13.25
C LYS A 82 -18.76 7.79 -12.76
N SER A 83 -19.14 6.81 -13.58
CA SER A 83 -19.23 5.41 -13.18
C SER A 83 -18.53 4.47 -14.16
N PRO A 84 -18.08 3.28 -13.69
CA PRO A 84 -17.54 2.23 -14.55
C PRO A 84 -18.51 1.81 -15.69
N GLY A 85 -19.80 1.76 -15.40
CA GLY A 85 -20.82 1.41 -16.39
C GLY A 85 -20.92 2.45 -17.53
N GLU A 86 -20.80 3.74 -17.22
CA GLU A 86 -20.78 4.78 -18.24
C GLU A 86 -19.51 4.69 -19.10
N VAL A 87 -18.36 4.42 -18.50
CA VAL A 87 -17.08 4.25 -19.22
C VAL A 87 -17.15 3.08 -20.18
N ARG A 88 -17.59 1.91 -19.71
CA ARG A 88 -17.75 0.72 -20.56
C ARG A 88 -18.71 1.00 -21.74
N ARG A 89 -19.86 1.56 -21.45
CA ARG A 89 -20.86 1.88 -22.46
C ARG A 89 -20.30 2.83 -23.50
N TYR A 90 -19.67 3.93 -23.10
CA TYR A 90 -19.07 4.89 -24.02
C TYR A 90 -18.06 4.25 -24.97
N VAL A 91 -17.15 3.44 -24.45
CA VAL A 91 -16.10 2.80 -25.28
C VAL A 91 -16.69 1.73 -26.20
N VAL A 92 -17.61 0.91 -25.71
CA VAL A 92 -18.28 -0.14 -26.51
C VAL A 92 -19.15 0.50 -27.61
N ASP A 93 -19.92 1.53 -27.29
CA ASP A 93 -20.77 2.21 -28.27
C ASP A 93 -19.93 2.91 -29.34
N LEU A 94 -18.84 3.57 -28.95
CA LEU A 94 -17.87 4.15 -29.89
C LEU A 94 -17.27 3.07 -30.81
N ALA A 95 -16.87 1.93 -30.24
CA ALA A 95 -16.30 0.84 -31.02
C ALA A 95 -17.33 0.28 -32.05
N ARG A 96 -18.59 0.11 -31.65
CA ARG A 96 -19.68 -0.33 -32.54
C ARG A 96 -19.98 0.70 -33.63
N GLU A 97 -20.11 1.98 -33.27
CA GLU A 97 -20.35 3.08 -34.23
C GLU A 97 -19.26 3.14 -35.31
N LYS A 98 -18.01 2.93 -34.90
CA LYS A 98 -16.84 2.99 -35.80
C LYS A 98 -16.51 1.67 -36.50
N GLY A 99 -17.27 0.62 -36.25
CA GLY A 99 -17.04 -0.70 -36.83
C GLY A 99 -15.73 -1.35 -36.40
N VAL A 100 -15.28 -1.07 -35.15
CA VAL A 100 -14.07 -1.62 -34.56
C VAL A 100 -14.25 -3.12 -34.31
N LYS A 101 -13.30 -3.90 -34.78
CA LYS A 101 -13.25 -5.36 -34.55
C LYS A 101 -12.07 -5.75 -33.66
N ARG A 102 -10.96 -5.03 -33.75
CA ARG A 102 -9.73 -5.33 -33.02
C ARG A 102 -9.21 -4.11 -32.28
N VAL A 103 -8.88 -4.35 -31.01
CA VAL A 103 -8.34 -3.34 -30.08
C VAL A 103 -6.96 -3.76 -29.64
N ALA A 104 -5.97 -2.89 -29.82
CA ALA A 104 -4.68 -3.00 -29.15
C ALA A 104 -4.70 -2.14 -27.87
N LYS A 105 -4.38 -2.74 -26.73
CA LYS A 105 -4.43 -2.04 -25.45
C LYS A 105 -3.04 -2.01 -24.82
N SER A 106 -2.60 -0.82 -24.41
CA SER A 106 -1.45 -0.71 -23.51
C SER A 106 -1.91 -0.85 -22.07
N LYS A 107 -1.04 -1.34 -21.21
CA LYS A 107 -1.33 -1.48 -19.78
C LYS A 107 -1.98 -0.23 -19.19
N SER A 108 -3.15 -0.40 -18.59
CA SER A 108 -3.90 0.68 -17.98
C SER A 108 -4.69 0.20 -16.76
N MET A 109 -4.25 0.63 -15.57
CA MET A 109 -5.00 0.34 -14.34
C MET A 109 -6.42 0.93 -14.35
N ALA A 110 -6.64 2.03 -15.08
CA ALA A 110 -7.97 2.62 -15.22
C ALA A 110 -8.93 1.73 -16.04
N SER A 111 -8.41 1.00 -17.04
CA SER A 111 -9.23 0.04 -17.80
C SER A 111 -9.52 -1.23 -17.01
N GLU A 112 -8.57 -1.69 -16.18
CA GLU A 112 -8.79 -2.81 -15.26
C GLU A 112 -9.84 -2.44 -14.20
N GLU A 113 -9.80 -1.22 -13.67
CA GLU A 113 -10.75 -0.72 -12.67
C GLU A 113 -12.20 -0.76 -13.15
N VAL A 114 -12.41 -0.62 -14.45
CA VAL A 114 -13.75 -0.66 -15.06
C VAL A 114 -14.06 -1.97 -15.77
N HIS A 115 -13.21 -2.98 -15.70
CA HIS A 115 -13.38 -4.27 -16.39
C HIS A 115 -13.69 -4.09 -17.87
N LEU A 116 -12.84 -3.29 -18.56
CA LEU A 116 -13.11 -2.91 -19.94
C LEU A 116 -12.88 -4.05 -20.92
N ASN A 117 -11.92 -4.94 -20.66
CA ASN A 117 -11.62 -6.07 -21.55
C ASN A 117 -12.81 -7.02 -21.66
N GLU A 118 -13.45 -7.31 -20.53
CA GLU A 118 -14.65 -8.14 -20.46
C GLU A 118 -15.80 -7.53 -21.24
N ALA A 119 -16.04 -6.22 -21.04
CA ALA A 119 -17.13 -5.51 -21.72
C ALA A 119 -16.94 -5.46 -23.25
N LEU A 120 -15.71 -5.31 -23.74
CA LEU A 120 -15.39 -5.34 -25.17
C LEU A 120 -15.53 -6.77 -25.74
N ALA A 121 -15.06 -7.79 -25.01
CA ALA A 121 -15.19 -9.19 -25.40
C ALA A 121 -16.67 -9.61 -25.47
N GLU A 122 -17.51 -9.22 -24.50
CA GLU A 122 -18.96 -9.44 -24.53
C GLU A 122 -19.63 -8.74 -25.73
N ALA A 123 -19.04 -7.64 -26.21
CA ALA A 123 -19.50 -6.96 -27.42
C ALA A 123 -18.99 -7.59 -28.72
N GLY A 124 -18.23 -8.69 -28.66
CA GLY A 124 -17.65 -9.38 -29.81
C GLY A 124 -16.42 -8.69 -30.41
N ILE A 125 -15.72 -7.85 -29.64
CA ILE A 125 -14.53 -7.13 -30.04
C ILE A 125 -13.30 -7.84 -29.50
N ASP A 126 -12.33 -8.17 -30.36
CA ASP A 126 -11.07 -8.79 -29.96
C ASP A 126 -10.15 -7.75 -29.31
N VAL A 127 -9.74 -7.99 -28.06
CA VAL A 127 -8.86 -7.12 -27.28
C VAL A 127 -7.54 -7.81 -27.02
N ARG A 128 -6.46 -7.22 -27.49
CA ARG A 128 -5.11 -7.73 -27.27
C ARG A 128 -4.32 -6.79 -26.37
N GLU A 129 -3.90 -7.30 -25.22
CA GLU A 129 -2.91 -6.62 -24.36
C GLU A 129 -1.56 -6.60 -25.06
N THR A 130 -0.85 -5.49 -24.98
CA THR A 130 0.42 -5.29 -25.68
C THR A 130 1.62 -5.03 -24.78
N ASP A 131 1.40 -4.85 -23.48
CA ASP A 131 2.45 -4.96 -22.46
C ASP A 131 2.75 -6.44 -22.27
N LEU A 132 4.02 -6.83 -22.24
CA LEU A 132 4.42 -8.23 -22.17
C LEU A 132 3.86 -8.93 -20.93
N GLY A 133 3.93 -8.28 -19.78
CA GLY A 133 3.40 -8.86 -18.55
C GLY A 133 1.89 -8.99 -18.55
N GLU A 134 1.16 -8.00 -19.07
CA GLU A 134 -0.30 -8.05 -19.21
C GLU A 134 -0.74 -9.11 -20.26
N TRP A 135 0.01 -9.24 -21.36
CA TRP A 135 -0.29 -10.26 -22.36
C TRP A 135 -0.10 -11.68 -21.81
N ILE A 136 0.97 -11.92 -21.02
CA ILE A 136 1.16 -13.20 -20.32
C ILE A 136 -0.03 -13.49 -19.41
N ILE A 137 -0.48 -12.50 -18.63
CA ILE A 137 -1.63 -12.63 -17.72
C ILE A 137 -2.93 -12.88 -18.50
N GLN A 138 -3.13 -12.18 -19.62
CA GLN A 138 -4.28 -12.40 -20.51
C GLN A 138 -4.31 -13.84 -21.03
N LEU A 139 -3.20 -14.36 -21.54
CA LEU A 139 -3.09 -15.74 -22.02
C LEU A 139 -3.27 -16.78 -20.89
N ALA A 140 -2.83 -16.46 -19.68
CA ALA A 140 -3.00 -17.31 -18.50
C ALA A 140 -4.44 -17.30 -17.95
N GLY A 141 -5.30 -16.38 -18.40
CA GLY A 141 -6.64 -16.19 -17.83
C GLY A 141 -6.63 -15.76 -16.37
N GLN A 142 -5.59 -15.02 -15.96
CA GLN A 142 -5.37 -14.58 -14.57
C GLN A 142 -5.55 -13.07 -14.43
N ARG A 143 -5.57 -12.60 -13.17
CA ARG A 143 -5.51 -11.16 -12.84
C ARG A 143 -4.05 -10.74 -12.61
N PRO A 144 -3.71 -9.48 -12.88
CA PRO A 144 -2.40 -8.94 -12.51
C PRO A 144 -2.13 -9.07 -11.01
N SER A 145 -0.95 -9.59 -10.64
CA SER A 145 -0.54 -9.71 -9.23
C SER A 145 0.14 -8.44 -8.69
N HIS A 146 0.63 -7.57 -9.58
CA HIS A 146 1.35 -6.36 -9.22
C HIS A 146 1.02 -5.22 -10.18
N MET A 147 0.85 -4.00 -9.67
CA MET A 147 0.44 -2.84 -10.48
C MET A 147 1.43 -2.44 -11.58
N VAL A 148 2.72 -2.77 -11.45
CA VAL A 148 3.76 -2.43 -12.43
C VAL A 148 4.30 -3.68 -13.13
N MET A 149 4.39 -4.80 -12.43
CA MET A 149 4.91 -6.08 -12.95
C MET A 149 3.84 -7.16 -12.83
N PRO A 150 2.83 -7.17 -13.72
CA PRO A 150 1.61 -7.98 -13.56
C PRO A 150 1.87 -9.48 -13.39
N ALA A 151 2.85 -10.02 -14.09
CA ALA A 151 3.22 -11.44 -14.12
C ALA A 151 4.35 -11.82 -13.14
N ILE A 152 4.65 -10.99 -12.12
CA ILE A 152 5.77 -11.22 -11.18
C ILE A 152 5.69 -12.56 -10.44
N HIS A 153 4.51 -13.14 -10.31
CA HIS A 153 4.25 -14.42 -9.63
C HIS A 153 4.50 -15.64 -10.51
N LEU A 154 4.71 -15.45 -11.81
CA LEU A 154 4.96 -16.53 -12.76
C LEU A 154 6.46 -16.76 -12.97
N THR A 155 6.85 -18.01 -13.12
CA THR A 155 8.22 -18.40 -13.48
C THR A 155 8.42 -18.35 -15.01
N LYS A 156 9.67 -18.38 -15.47
CA LYS A 156 9.97 -18.49 -16.90
C LYS A 156 9.48 -19.82 -17.49
N GLU A 157 9.38 -20.87 -16.68
CA GLU A 157 8.82 -22.17 -17.02
C GLU A 157 7.32 -22.04 -17.30
N ASP A 158 6.58 -21.37 -16.42
CA ASP A 158 5.14 -21.10 -16.63
C ASP A 158 4.91 -20.29 -17.91
N VAL A 159 5.72 -19.25 -18.13
CA VAL A 159 5.64 -18.41 -19.34
C VAL A 159 5.93 -19.22 -20.60
N ALA A 160 6.93 -20.10 -20.58
CA ALA A 160 7.25 -20.97 -21.72
C ALA A 160 6.08 -21.93 -22.03
N GLU A 161 5.41 -22.46 -21.00
CA GLU A 161 4.24 -23.33 -21.19
C GLU A 161 3.06 -22.54 -21.78
N ILE A 162 2.76 -21.35 -21.23
CA ILE A 162 1.69 -20.47 -21.72
C ILE A 162 1.92 -20.13 -23.19
N PHE A 163 3.13 -19.69 -23.54
CA PHE A 163 3.46 -19.35 -24.92
C PHE A 163 3.48 -20.56 -25.86
N SER A 164 3.90 -21.74 -25.36
CA SER A 164 3.83 -22.97 -26.14
C SER A 164 2.41 -23.33 -26.56
N LYS A 165 1.43 -23.10 -25.66
CA LYS A 165 0.00 -23.29 -25.95
C LYS A 165 -0.50 -22.29 -26.99
N GLU A 166 -0.10 -21.02 -26.88
CA GLU A 166 -0.52 -19.96 -27.81
C GLU A 166 -0.01 -20.20 -29.23
N VAL A 167 1.28 -20.57 -29.39
CA VAL A 167 1.88 -20.75 -30.72
C VAL A 167 1.77 -22.16 -31.28
N GLY A 168 1.28 -23.13 -30.48
CA GLY A 168 1.11 -24.53 -30.91
C GLY A 168 2.43 -25.32 -31.06
N GLU A 169 3.54 -24.83 -30.52
CA GLU A 169 4.84 -25.51 -30.51
C GLU A 169 5.51 -25.46 -29.14
N ARG A 170 6.31 -26.47 -28.80
CA ARG A 170 7.04 -26.50 -27.54
C ARG A 170 8.18 -25.50 -27.54
N LEU A 171 8.13 -24.52 -26.64
CA LEU A 171 9.16 -23.51 -26.45
C LEU A 171 10.10 -23.86 -25.29
N SER A 172 11.37 -23.46 -25.41
CA SER A 172 12.34 -23.52 -24.32
C SER A 172 12.16 -22.34 -23.36
N THR A 173 12.74 -22.44 -22.18
CA THR A 173 12.76 -21.36 -21.17
C THR A 173 13.80 -20.27 -21.46
N ASP A 174 14.36 -20.23 -22.67
CA ASP A 174 15.28 -19.19 -23.10
C ASP A 174 14.56 -17.86 -23.25
N ILE A 175 14.86 -16.91 -22.37
CA ILE A 175 14.15 -15.62 -22.29
C ILE A 175 14.24 -14.82 -23.61
N PRO A 176 15.41 -14.69 -24.28
CA PRO A 176 15.49 -14.03 -25.58
C PRO A 176 14.56 -14.67 -26.64
N ARG A 177 14.40 -16.00 -26.63
CA ARG A 177 13.48 -16.70 -27.55
C ARG A 177 12.03 -16.39 -27.21
N LEU A 178 11.65 -16.43 -25.93
CA LEU A 178 10.28 -16.11 -25.49
C LEU A 178 9.91 -14.65 -25.85
N VAL A 179 10.83 -13.71 -25.68
CA VAL A 179 10.65 -12.31 -26.09
C VAL A 179 10.47 -12.18 -27.62
N LYS A 180 11.22 -12.96 -28.42
CA LYS A 180 11.04 -12.96 -29.89
C LYS A 180 9.67 -13.51 -30.29
N VAL A 181 9.17 -14.53 -29.60
CA VAL A 181 7.80 -15.06 -29.83
C VAL A 181 6.77 -13.99 -29.52
N ALA A 182 6.81 -13.40 -28.34
CA ALA A 182 5.89 -12.32 -27.97
C ALA A 182 5.92 -11.17 -28.99
N ARG A 183 7.11 -10.75 -29.40
CA ARG A 183 7.29 -9.68 -30.39
C ARG A 183 6.68 -10.03 -31.75
N LYS A 184 6.74 -11.30 -32.17
CA LYS A 184 6.15 -11.76 -33.42
C LYS A 184 4.63 -11.76 -33.33
N GLU A 185 4.10 -12.36 -32.26
CA GLU A 185 2.64 -12.49 -32.07
C GLU A 185 1.96 -11.11 -31.86
N LEU A 186 2.56 -10.21 -31.07
CA LEU A 186 2.00 -8.88 -30.85
C LEU A 186 2.16 -7.93 -32.06
N ARG A 187 3.01 -8.26 -33.05
CA ARG A 187 3.19 -7.39 -34.21
C ARG A 187 1.90 -7.22 -34.99
N SER A 188 1.16 -8.29 -35.25
CA SER A 188 -0.13 -8.23 -35.95
C SER A 188 -1.16 -7.42 -35.16
N ALA A 189 -1.19 -7.60 -33.83
CA ALA A 189 -2.08 -6.85 -32.95
C ALA A 189 -1.89 -5.32 -33.09
N PHE A 190 -0.64 -4.84 -33.23
CA PHE A 190 -0.40 -3.42 -33.45
C PHE A 190 -0.79 -2.92 -34.85
N LEU A 191 -0.51 -3.72 -35.89
CA LEU A 191 -0.70 -3.31 -37.28
C LEU A 191 -2.16 -3.39 -37.73
N GLU A 192 -2.95 -4.29 -37.13
CA GLU A 192 -4.29 -4.59 -37.55
C GLU A 192 -5.36 -4.04 -36.59
N ALA A 193 -4.94 -3.32 -35.53
CA ALA A 193 -5.87 -2.70 -34.60
C ALA A 193 -6.63 -1.55 -35.23
N ASP A 194 -7.95 -1.55 -35.12
CA ASP A 194 -8.82 -0.45 -35.50
C ASP A 194 -8.78 0.67 -34.47
N MET A 195 -8.66 0.28 -33.19
CA MET A 195 -8.64 1.18 -32.03
C MET A 195 -7.49 0.84 -31.09
N GLY A 196 -6.82 1.87 -30.63
CA GLY A 196 -5.84 1.77 -29.55
C GLY A 196 -6.43 2.29 -28.24
N ILE A 197 -6.22 1.56 -27.14
CA ILE A 197 -6.65 1.98 -25.80
C ILE A 197 -5.43 2.13 -24.89
N SER A 198 -5.34 3.29 -24.24
CA SER A 198 -4.29 3.58 -23.25
C SER A 198 -4.85 4.15 -21.95
N GLY A 199 -4.02 4.16 -20.92
CA GLY A 199 -4.19 5.04 -19.78
C GLY A 199 -3.35 6.33 -19.96
N ALA A 200 -3.17 7.06 -18.85
CA ALA A 200 -2.15 8.10 -18.74
C ALA A 200 -1.52 8.04 -17.33
N ASN A 201 -0.22 8.32 -17.26
CA ASN A 201 0.45 8.52 -15.98
C ASN A 201 0.16 9.90 -15.40
N VAL A 202 0.09 10.92 -16.27
CA VAL A 202 -0.25 12.30 -15.92
C VAL A 202 -1.09 12.91 -17.04
N ALA A 203 -2.05 13.78 -16.69
CA ALA A 203 -2.81 14.63 -17.62
C ALA A 203 -2.60 16.09 -17.21
N VAL A 204 -2.11 16.92 -18.13
CA VAL A 204 -1.72 18.31 -17.88
C VAL A 204 -2.84 19.24 -18.28
N ALA A 205 -3.47 19.92 -17.33
CA ALA A 205 -4.61 20.80 -17.57
C ALA A 205 -4.25 22.04 -18.40
N GLU A 206 -3.05 22.60 -18.20
CA GLU A 206 -2.56 23.77 -18.91
C GLU A 206 -2.49 23.59 -20.44
N THR A 207 -2.18 22.37 -20.89
CA THR A 207 -1.89 22.11 -22.30
C THR A 207 -2.80 21.05 -22.94
N GLY A 208 -3.66 20.40 -22.17
CA GLY A 208 -4.44 19.25 -22.64
C GLY A 208 -3.57 18.03 -23.01
N THR A 209 -2.37 17.92 -22.42
CA THR A 209 -1.38 16.89 -22.78
C THR A 209 -1.53 15.67 -21.90
N LEU A 210 -1.55 14.49 -22.53
CA LEU A 210 -1.43 13.19 -21.86
C LEU A 210 0.04 12.77 -21.82
N VAL A 211 0.52 12.31 -20.67
CA VAL A 211 1.89 11.80 -20.48
C VAL A 211 1.84 10.32 -20.17
N LEU A 212 2.48 9.50 -21.00
CA LEU A 212 2.57 8.06 -20.86
C LEU A 212 4.02 7.64 -20.67
N VAL A 213 4.24 6.72 -19.73
CA VAL A 213 5.57 6.20 -19.38
C VAL A 213 5.59 4.69 -19.63
N THR A 214 6.51 4.22 -20.47
CA THR A 214 6.70 2.80 -20.78
C THR A 214 8.16 2.45 -20.97
N ASN A 215 8.51 1.17 -20.82
CA ASN A 215 9.83 0.65 -21.13
C ASN A 215 9.88 -0.15 -22.45
N GLU A 216 8.74 -0.60 -22.96
CA GLU A 216 8.64 -1.51 -24.11
C GLU A 216 8.34 -0.81 -25.44
N GLY A 217 7.91 0.44 -25.38
CA GLY A 217 7.47 1.20 -26.57
C GLY A 217 6.09 0.81 -27.09
N ASN A 218 5.41 -0.14 -26.44
CA ASN A 218 4.07 -0.61 -26.82
C ASN A 218 3.02 0.52 -26.80
N ALA A 219 3.03 1.38 -25.79
CA ALA A 219 2.09 2.51 -25.74
C ALA A 219 2.26 3.46 -26.92
N ARG A 220 3.48 3.67 -27.44
CA ARG A 220 3.69 4.48 -28.65
C ARG A 220 3.02 3.88 -29.86
N LEU A 221 3.10 2.56 -30.04
CA LEU A 221 2.46 1.85 -31.16
C LEU A 221 0.93 1.88 -31.01
N VAL A 222 0.41 1.58 -29.82
CA VAL A 222 -1.03 1.62 -29.51
C VAL A 222 -1.63 3.00 -29.75
N THR A 223 -0.91 4.07 -29.42
CA THR A 223 -1.42 5.45 -29.57
C THR A 223 -1.17 6.05 -30.96
N SER A 224 -0.24 5.47 -31.76
CA SER A 224 0.15 6.03 -33.05
C SER A 224 -0.44 5.29 -34.26
N LEU A 225 -0.50 3.96 -34.24
CA LEU A 225 -0.89 3.17 -35.40
C LEU A 225 -2.41 3.13 -35.65
N PRO A 226 -3.27 2.80 -34.67
CA PRO A 226 -4.70 2.75 -34.88
C PRO A 226 -5.28 4.14 -35.24
N ARG A 227 -6.30 4.17 -36.08
CA ARG A 227 -6.98 5.41 -36.48
C ARG A 227 -7.78 6.07 -35.35
N ILE A 228 -8.15 5.31 -34.33
CA ILE A 228 -8.85 5.79 -33.14
C ILE A 228 -7.98 5.51 -31.93
N HIS A 229 -7.75 6.51 -31.09
CA HIS A 229 -7.09 6.35 -29.80
C HIS A 229 -8.06 6.77 -28.68
N VAL A 230 -8.30 5.87 -27.73
CA VAL A 230 -9.07 6.13 -26.51
C VAL A 230 -8.13 6.10 -25.30
N ALA A 231 -8.03 7.21 -24.58
CA ALA A 231 -7.24 7.32 -23.35
C ALA A 231 -8.17 7.34 -22.13
N LEU A 232 -8.06 6.37 -21.22
CA LEU A 232 -8.78 6.36 -19.96
C LEU A 232 -7.92 6.99 -18.86
N VAL A 233 -8.45 8.04 -18.24
CA VAL A 233 -7.70 8.88 -17.31
C VAL A 233 -8.52 9.11 -16.04
N GLY A 234 -8.10 8.55 -14.92
CA GLY A 234 -8.69 8.89 -13.63
C GLY A 234 -8.39 10.36 -13.29
N LEU A 235 -9.35 11.06 -12.68
CA LEU A 235 -9.20 12.48 -12.32
C LEU A 235 -7.97 12.74 -11.44
N GLU A 236 -7.54 11.76 -10.67
CA GLU A 236 -6.32 11.85 -9.85
C GLU A 236 -5.03 11.96 -10.68
N LYS A 237 -5.08 11.80 -12.00
CA LYS A 237 -3.93 11.97 -12.89
C LYS A 237 -3.72 13.41 -13.33
N LEU A 238 -4.69 14.28 -13.09
CA LEU A 238 -4.58 15.69 -13.42
C LEU A 238 -3.48 16.38 -12.60
N VAL A 239 -2.75 17.25 -13.28
CA VAL A 239 -1.86 18.27 -12.71
C VAL A 239 -2.11 19.59 -13.44
N GLU A 240 -1.78 20.71 -12.81
CA GLU A 240 -2.06 22.01 -13.39
C GLU A 240 -1.14 22.34 -14.57
N ARG A 241 0.19 22.24 -14.39
CA ARG A 241 1.19 22.76 -15.32
C ARG A 241 2.08 21.65 -15.89
N LEU A 242 2.64 21.88 -17.05
CA LEU A 242 3.60 20.95 -17.65
C LEU A 242 4.86 20.74 -16.78
N ALA A 243 5.31 21.78 -16.08
CA ALA A 243 6.43 21.67 -15.15
C ALA A 243 6.18 20.71 -13.97
N ASP A 244 4.92 20.50 -13.58
CA ASP A 244 4.54 19.60 -12.49
C ASP A 244 4.69 18.11 -12.86
N VAL A 245 4.92 17.80 -14.13
CA VAL A 245 5.23 16.45 -14.62
C VAL A 245 6.64 16.02 -14.22
N VAL A 246 7.59 16.95 -14.14
CA VAL A 246 9.01 16.64 -13.91
C VAL A 246 9.28 15.86 -12.63
N PRO A 247 8.80 16.27 -11.44
CA PRO A 247 9.03 15.50 -10.23
C PRO A 247 8.39 14.10 -10.28
N ILE A 248 7.23 13.96 -10.95
CA ILE A 248 6.56 12.66 -11.12
C ILE A 248 7.40 11.75 -12.02
N LEU A 249 7.90 12.23 -13.16
CA LEU A 249 8.78 11.47 -14.05
C LEU A 249 10.12 11.12 -13.39
N THR A 250 10.63 12.01 -12.53
CA THR A 250 11.84 11.74 -11.75
C THR A 250 11.61 10.57 -10.77
N ALA A 251 10.47 10.55 -10.08
CA ALA A 251 10.19 9.58 -9.04
C ALA A 251 9.67 8.24 -9.58
N LEU A 252 8.90 8.23 -10.65
CA LEU A 252 8.15 7.06 -11.09
C LEU A 252 9.06 5.85 -11.41
N PRO A 253 10.05 5.92 -12.33
CA PRO A 253 10.92 4.77 -12.63
C PRO A 253 11.80 4.37 -11.44
N ARG A 254 12.33 5.35 -10.69
CA ARG A 254 13.17 5.10 -9.51
C ARG A 254 12.43 4.37 -8.40
N SER A 255 11.17 4.73 -8.19
CA SER A 255 10.32 4.14 -7.16
C SER A 255 9.62 2.87 -7.61
N ALA A 256 9.38 2.68 -8.91
CA ALA A 256 8.67 1.50 -9.42
C ALA A 256 9.59 0.28 -9.52
N THR A 257 10.73 0.42 -10.17
CA THR A 257 11.62 -0.69 -10.53
C THR A 257 13.10 -0.43 -10.19
N GLY A 258 13.41 0.69 -9.54
CA GLY A 258 14.80 1.07 -9.25
C GLY A 258 15.59 1.48 -10.50
N GLN A 259 14.93 1.95 -11.55
CA GLN A 259 15.55 2.45 -12.78
C GLN A 259 15.86 3.95 -12.67
N LEU A 260 17.01 4.38 -13.21
CA LEU A 260 17.37 5.80 -13.27
C LEU A 260 16.41 6.60 -14.14
N LEU A 261 16.03 6.04 -15.28
CA LEU A 261 15.13 6.63 -16.28
C LEU A 261 14.21 5.55 -16.84
N THR A 262 13.06 5.97 -17.34
CA THR A 262 12.22 5.13 -18.21
C THR A 262 12.73 5.18 -19.64
N SER A 263 12.46 4.13 -20.42
CA SER A 263 12.89 4.07 -21.82
C SER A 263 12.14 5.07 -22.71
N TYR A 264 10.84 5.24 -22.45
CA TYR A 264 9.99 6.10 -23.28
C TYR A 264 9.07 6.96 -22.41
N VAL A 265 9.04 8.26 -22.71
CA VAL A 265 8.02 9.20 -22.27
C VAL A 265 7.32 9.72 -23.53
N SER A 266 6.04 9.41 -23.67
CA SER A 266 5.22 9.92 -24.78
C SER A 266 4.32 11.02 -24.25
N MET A 267 4.39 12.19 -24.90
CA MET A 267 3.52 13.34 -24.63
C MET A 267 2.57 13.51 -25.82
N ILE A 268 1.27 13.39 -25.59
CA ILE A 268 0.25 13.45 -26.61
C ILE A 268 -0.58 14.70 -26.37
N THR A 269 -0.40 15.69 -27.25
CA THR A 269 -1.09 16.98 -27.18
C THR A 269 -2.03 17.12 -28.36
N GLY A 270 -3.26 16.62 -28.20
CA GLY A 270 -4.27 16.59 -29.25
C GLY A 270 -4.16 15.43 -30.23
N ALA A 271 -5.01 15.42 -31.24
CA ALA A 271 -5.09 14.36 -32.23
C ALA A 271 -4.08 14.64 -33.37
N ALA A 272 -3.02 13.81 -33.46
CA ALA A 272 -2.09 13.86 -34.58
C ALA A 272 -2.70 13.15 -35.82
N PRO A 273 -2.38 13.59 -37.08
CA PRO A 273 -2.84 12.89 -38.27
C PRO A 273 -2.23 11.47 -38.35
N ASN A 274 -2.92 10.57 -39.02
CA ASN A 274 -2.41 9.25 -39.38
C ASN A 274 -1.28 9.36 -40.41
N THR A 275 -0.54 8.29 -40.64
CA THR A 275 0.58 8.24 -41.61
C THR A 275 0.12 8.50 -43.06
N ASP A 276 -1.13 8.21 -43.40
CA ASP A 276 -1.75 8.46 -44.67
C ASP A 276 -2.38 9.88 -44.81
N GLY A 277 -2.21 10.73 -43.78
CA GLY A 277 -2.76 12.06 -43.72
C GLY A 277 -4.23 12.14 -43.30
N THR A 278 -4.91 11.02 -43.06
CA THR A 278 -6.28 11.03 -42.55
C THR A 278 -6.32 11.53 -41.09
N PRO A 279 -7.41 12.22 -40.68
CA PRO A 279 -7.55 12.65 -39.28
C PRO A 279 -7.59 11.44 -38.31
N LYS A 280 -6.76 11.48 -37.27
CA LYS A 280 -6.88 10.57 -36.14
C LYS A 280 -7.99 11.05 -35.21
N GLU A 281 -8.78 10.11 -34.69
CA GLU A 281 -9.72 10.39 -33.61
C GLU A 281 -9.06 10.14 -32.26
N LEU A 282 -8.96 11.18 -31.44
CA LEU A 282 -8.50 11.06 -30.05
C LEU A 282 -9.69 11.27 -29.09
N HIS A 283 -10.01 10.26 -28.32
CA HIS A 283 -11.02 10.32 -27.27
C HIS A 283 -10.34 10.24 -25.91
N VAL A 284 -10.60 11.21 -25.04
CA VAL A 284 -10.10 11.21 -23.66
C VAL A 284 -11.28 11.03 -22.72
N VAL A 285 -11.31 9.93 -22.02
CA VAL A 285 -12.33 9.63 -21.02
C VAL A 285 -11.75 9.97 -19.65
N LEU A 286 -12.15 11.13 -19.11
CA LEU A 286 -11.88 11.50 -17.73
C LEU A 286 -12.85 10.72 -16.84
N MET A 287 -12.31 9.95 -15.90
CA MET A 287 -13.08 9.06 -15.04
C MET A 287 -13.07 9.57 -13.59
N ASP A 288 -14.26 9.90 -13.08
CA ASP A 288 -14.41 10.25 -11.68
C ASP A 288 -14.38 9.01 -10.78
N HIS A 289 -15.32 8.13 -10.91
CA HIS A 289 -15.46 6.91 -10.11
C HIS A 289 -15.13 7.15 -8.64
N ARG A 290 -15.89 8.08 -8.01
CA ARG A 290 -15.80 8.53 -6.62
C ARG A 290 -14.50 9.27 -6.24
N ARG A 291 -13.68 9.71 -7.20
CA ARG A 291 -12.47 10.49 -6.91
C ARG A 291 -12.78 11.88 -6.36
N THR A 292 -13.87 12.50 -6.83
CA THR A 292 -14.36 13.77 -6.27
C THR A 292 -14.86 13.63 -4.84
N GLU A 293 -15.53 12.53 -4.52
CA GLU A 293 -15.93 12.21 -3.13
C GLU A 293 -14.69 12.00 -2.24
N MET A 294 -13.70 11.25 -2.73
CA MET A 294 -12.44 11.02 -2.01
C MET A 294 -11.67 12.33 -1.81
N ALA A 295 -11.69 13.24 -2.78
CA ALA A 295 -11.06 14.56 -2.68
C ALA A 295 -11.73 15.46 -1.63
N ALA A 296 -13.04 15.32 -1.45
CA ALA A 296 -13.80 16.04 -0.42
C ALA A 296 -13.63 15.44 0.99
N ASP A 297 -13.15 14.22 1.09
CA ASP A 297 -12.93 13.56 2.38
C ASP A 297 -11.66 14.11 3.06
N PRO A 298 -11.76 14.61 4.32
CA PRO A 298 -10.64 15.25 4.99
C PRO A 298 -9.45 14.31 5.23
N VAL A 299 -9.68 12.99 5.30
CA VAL A 299 -8.65 11.97 5.55
C VAL A 299 -8.22 11.32 4.24
N PHE A 300 -9.15 10.76 3.47
CA PHE A 300 -8.82 9.95 2.28
C PHE A 300 -8.36 10.74 1.06
N LYS A 301 -8.54 12.07 1.02
CA LYS A 301 -7.99 12.94 -0.04
C LYS A 301 -6.49 12.71 -0.27
N GLU A 302 -5.76 12.34 0.78
CA GLU A 302 -4.32 12.04 0.72
C GLU A 302 -4.01 10.86 -0.22
N ALA A 303 -4.91 9.87 -0.34
CA ALA A 303 -4.73 8.73 -1.23
C ALA A 303 -4.67 9.12 -2.72
N LEU A 304 -5.25 10.28 -3.09
CA LEU A 304 -5.18 10.82 -4.46
C LEU A 304 -3.78 11.35 -4.84
N GLN A 305 -2.86 11.49 -3.86
CA GLN A 305 -1.45 11.81 -4.13
C GLN A 305 -0.68 10.64 -4.74
N CYS A 306 -1.30 9.45 -4.85
CA CYS A 306 -0.67 8.25 -5.37
C CYS A 306 -0.36 8.36 -6.87
N ILE A 307 0.94 8.19 -7.23
CA ILE A 307 1.41 8.15 -8.63
C ILE A 307 1.41 6.74 -9.25
N ARG A 308 0.89 5.74 -8.54
CA ARG A 308 0.79 4.33 -8.97
C ARG A 308 2.15 3.65 -9.23
N CYS A 309 3.20 4.01 -8.52
CA CYS A 309 4.54 3.42 -8.67
C CYS A 309 4.73 2.04 -8.03
N ALA A 310 3.80 1.58 -7.21
CA ALA A 310 3.88 0.31 -6.47
C ALA A 310 5.04 0.17 -5.45
N SER A 311 5.80 1.23 -5.16
CA SER A 311 6.91 1.19 -4.20
C SER A 311 6.49 0.63 -2.82
N CYS A 312 5.27 0.93 -2.39
CA CYS A 312 4.70 0.42 -1.14
C CYS A 312 4.50 -1.10 -1.13
N LEU A 313 4.28 -1.73 -2.29
CA LEU A 313 4.20 -3.18 -2.42
C LEU A 313 5.58 -3.81 -2.32
N ASN A 314 6.56 -3.17 -2.98
CA ASN A 314 7.93 -3.67 -3.13
C ASN A 314 8.67 -3.81 -1.79
N VAL A 315 8.25 -3.04 -0.76
CA VAL A 315 8.82 -3.09 0.60
C VAL A 315 7.88 -3.71 1.63
N CYS A 316 6.73 -4.21 1.20
CA CYS A 316 5.74 -4.74 2.13
C CYS A 316 6.07 -6.18 2.54
N PRO A 317 6.32 -6.45 3.85
CA PRO A 317 6.63 -7.80 4.31
C PRO A 317 5.46 -8.76 4.13
N VAL A 318 4.22 -8.27 4.13
CA VAL A 318 3.04 -9.13 3.93
C VAL A 318 2.86 -9.44 2.45
N TYR A 319 2.94 -8.42 1.56
CA TYR A 319 2.85 -8.64 0.12
C TYR A 319 3.91 -9.64 -0.39
N ARG A 320 5.12 -9.58 0.15
CA ARG A 320 6.20 -10.54 -0.14
C ARG A 320 5.76 -12.01 0.00
N HIS A 321 4.87 -12.30 0.94
CA HIS A 321 4.48 -13.68 1.27
C HIS A 321 3.20 -14.13 0.56
N VAL A 322 2.25 -13.23 0.33
CA VAL A 322 0.92 -13.61 -0.16
C VAL A 322 0.61 -13.10 -1.57
N GLY A 323 1.44 -12.20 -2.11
CA GLY A 323 1.22 -11.62 -3.43
C GLY A 323 -0.02 -10.75 -3.57
N GLY A 324 -0.24 -10.22 -4.78
CA GLY A 324 -1.33 -9.30 -5.04
C GLY A 324 -2.70 -9.96 -5.22
N HIS A 325 -2.75 -11.23 -5.60
CA HIS A 325 -4.01 -11.95 -5.72
C HIS A 325 -4.72 -12.09 -4.38
N VAL A 326 -3.95 -12.23 -3.28
CA VAL A 326 -4.48 -12.27 -1.92
C VAL A 326 -4.55 -10.86 -1.33
N PHE A 327 -3.47 -10.06 -1.45
CA PHE A 327 -3.40 -8.73 -0.88
C PHE A 327 -3.83 -7.64 -1.87
N GLY A 328 -5.00 -7.77 -2.43
CA GLY A 328 -5.57 -6.77 -3.32
C GLY A 328 -6.81 -7.22 -4.07
N ASP A 329 -7.22 -6.35 -4.96
CA ASP A 329 -8.19 -6.57 -6.01
C ASP A 329 -7.58 -6.09 -7.33
N VAL A 330 -8.19 -5.14 -8.04
CA VAL A 330 -7.56 -4.45 -9.18
C VAL A 330 -6.29 -3.70 -8.73
N TYR A 331 -6.41 -2.96 -7.64
CA TYR A 331 -5.27 -2.34 -6.97
C TYR A 331 -4.77 -3.24 -5.84
N THR A 332 -3.46 -3.45 -5.78
CA THR A 332 -2.86 -4.39 -4.83
C THR A 332 -2.07 -3.71 -3.71
N GLY A 333 -1.84 -4.43 -2.62
CA GLY A 333 -1.09 -3.97 -1.45
C GLY A 333 -1.79 -2.91 -0.61
N GLY A 334 -1.03 -2.18 0.18
CA GLY A 334 -1.60 -1.23 1.14
C GLY A 334 -2.42 -0.11 0.50
N ILE A 335 -1.90 0.56 -0.55
CA ILE A 335 -2.67 1.57 -1.27
C ILE A 335 -3.88 0.95 -1.98
N GLY A 336 -3.75 -0.28 -2.46
CA GLY A 336 -4.84 -1.04 -3.05
C GLY A 336 -5.99 -1.27 -2.09
N THR A 337 -5.70 -1.54 -0.81
CA THR A 337 -6.71 -1.68 0.23
C THR A 337 -7.59 -0.44 0.37
N ILE A 338 -6.97 0.74 0.33
CA ILE A 338 -7.66 2.02 0.44
C ILE A 338 -8.51 2.27 -0.81
N LEU A 339 -7.92 2.11 -1.99
CA LEU A 339 -8.63 2.34 -3.25
C LEU A 339 -9.79 1.38 -3.45
N THR A 340 -9.62 0.10 -3.13
CA THR A 340 -10.69 -0.92 -3.21
C THR A 340 -11.88 -0.57 -2.32
N ALA A 341 -11.65 0.04 -1.14
CA ALA A 341 -12.73 0.51 -0.29
C ALA A 341 -13.57 1.63 -0.94
N TRP A 342 -12.97 2.41 -1.83
CA TRP A 342 -13.63 3.52 -2.54
C TRP A 342 -14.22 3.10 -3.89
N THR A 343 -13.58 2.19 -4.63
CA THR A 343 -14.00 1.78 -5.97
C THR A 343 -15.16 0.74 -5.98
N GLY A 344 -15.68 0.37 -4.83
CA GLY A 344 -16.90 -0.43 -4.74
C GLY A 344 -16.73 -1.90 -4.40
N ALA A 345 -15.51 -2.44 -4.40
CA ALA A 345 -15.23 -3.81 -3.96
C ALA A 345 -15.13 -3.91 -2.42
N MET A 346 -16.12 -3.36 -1.71
CA MET A 346 -16.12 -3.21 -0.26
C MET A 346 -15.93 -4.54 0.49
N GLU A 347 -16.55 -5.64 -0.01
CA GLU A 347 -16.41 -6.96 0.63
C GLU A 347 -14.95 -7.44 0.57
N ARG A 348 -14.26 -7.22 -0.56
CA ARG A 348 -12.84 -7.55 -0.70
C ARG A 348 -11.98 -6.65 0.20
N SER A 349 -12.28 -5.36 0.27
CA SER A 349 -11.59 -4.42 1.16
C SER A 349 -11.65 -4.84 2.62
N LYS A 350 -12.78 -5.37 3.10
CA LYS A 350 -12.92 -5.90 4.48
C LYS A 350 -11.96 -7.05 4.77
N GLU A 351 -11.68 -7.88 3.80
CA GLU A 351 -10.75 -9.00 3.97
C GLU A 351 -9.30 -8.52 3.94
N ILE A 352 -8.91 -7.81 2.88
CA ILE A 352 -7.51 -7.42 2.63
C ILE A 352 -6.95 -6.42 3.63
N GLN A 353 -7.79 -5.55 4.19
CA GLN A 353 -7.34 -4.58 5.20
C GLN A 353 -6.75 -5.23 6.46
N GLY A 354 -7.20 -6.45 6.78
CA GLY A 354 -6.67 -7.23 7.90
C GLY A 354 -5.23 -7.71 7.70
N LEU A 355 -4.70 -7.67 6.48
CA LEU A 355 -3.32 -8.07 6.16
C LEU A 355 -2.30 -7.00 6.52
N CYS A 356 -2.68 -5.74 6.67
CA CYS A 356 -1.75 -4.69 7.06
C CYS A 356 -1.35 -4.83 8.53
N ILE A 357 -0.05 -5.04 8.77
CA ILE A 357 0.54 -5.18 10.11
C ILE A 357 1.06 -3.86 10.69
N GLN A 358 0.80 -2.74 10.05
CA GLN A 358 1.15 -1.39 10.51
C GLN A 358 2.67 -1.15 10.68
N CYS A 359 3.53 -1.83 9.91
CA CYS A 359 4.99 -1.72 10.04
C CYS A 359 5.59 -0.40 9.54
N GLY A 360 4.85 0.43 8.81
CA GLY A 360 5.29 1.75 8.34
C GLY A 360 6.25 1.77 7.14
N ASN A 361 6.79 0.63 6.67
CA ASN A 361 7.78 0.59 5.58
C ASN A 361 7.33 1.33 4.32
N CYS A 362 6.04 1.27 4.00
CA CYS A 362 5.46 1.94 2.82
C CYS A 362 5.48 3.47 2.91
N VAL A 363 5.48 4.06 4.12
CA VAL A 363 5.49 5.52 4.33
C VAL A 363 6.82 6.12 3.89
N GLY A 364 7.94 5.51 4.33
CA GLY A 364 9.29 5.99 4.02
C GLY A 364 9.64 5.97 2.53
N VAL A 365 9.02 5.07 1.75
CA VAL A 365 9.31 4.94 0.31
C VAL A 365 8.27 5.60 -0.59
N CYS A 366 7.16 6.10 -0.04
CA CYS A 366 6.08 6.68 -0.84
C CYS A 366 6.48 8.03 -1.43
N PRO A 367 6.53 8.20 -2.77
CA PRO A 367 6.84 9.48 -3.36
C PRO A 367 5.70 10.50 -3.28
N GLY A 368 4.48 10.06 -2.93
CA GLY A 368 3.34 10.93 -2.65
C GLY A 368 3.17 11.28 -1.17
N LYS A 369 4.08 10.89 -0.29
CA LYS A 369 4.01 11.12 1.17
C LYS A 369 2.72 10.63 1.83
N ILE A 370 2.14 9.53 1.34
CA ILE A 370 0.88 8.99 1.85
C ILE A 370 1.14 8.14 3.08
N ASP A 371 0.45 8.41 4.18
CA ASP A 371 0.44 7.55 5.35
C ASP A 371 -0.55 6.38 5.17
N ILE A 372 -0.12 5.40 4.35
CA ILE A 372 -0.93 4.24 3.99
C ILE A 372 -1.41 3.44 5.22
N PRO A 373 -0.57 3.17 6.24
CA PRO A 373 -1.02 2.48 7.45
C PRO A 373 -2.14 3.22 8.16
N GLU A 374 -2.03 4.52 8.33
CA GLU A 374 -3.05 5.33 9.00
C GLU A 374 -4.37 5.34 8.23
N LEU A 375 -4.31 5.50 6.90
CA LEU A 375 -5.51 5.41 6.05
C LEU A 375 -6.18 4.03 6.12
N ILE A 376 -5.41 2.94 6.26
CA ILE A 376 -5.99 1.60 6.46
C ILE A 376 -6.67 1.47 7.83
N VAL A 377 -6.10 2.07 8.87
CA VAL A 377 -6.73 2.12 10.20
C VAL A 377 -8.05 2.89 10.12
N GLU A 378 -8.10 3.99 9.36
CA GLU A 378 -9.33 4.74 9.12
C GLU A 378 -10.37 3.93 8.32
N VAL A 379 -9.95 3.13 7.33
CA VAL A 379 -10.86 2.17 6.66
C VAL A 379 -11.48 1.22 7.70
N ARG A 380 -10.68 0.68 8.61
CA ARG A 380 -11.17 -0.20 9.69
C ARG A 380 -12.16 0.51 10.60
N ARG A 381 -11.83 1.73 11.01
CA ARG A 381 -12.69 2.55 11.86
C ARG A 381 -14.06 2.76 11.23
N ARG A 382 -14.13 3.18 9.98
CA ARG A 382 -15.41 3.42 9.26
C ARG A 382 -16.18 2.12 9.08
N GLN A 383 -15.54 1.01 8.79
CA GLN A 383 -16.21 -0.28 8.71
C GLN A 383 -16.80 -0.72 10.05
N VAL A 384 -16.11 -0.47 11.16
CA VAL A 384 -16.63 -0.74 12.51
C VAL A 384 -17.79 0.18 12.86
N GLN A 385 -17.73 1.45 12.49
CA GLN A 385 -18.84 2.39 12.69
C GLN A 385 -20.09 1.99 11.90
N GLU A 386 -19.91 1.53 10.65
CA GLU A 386 -21.04 1.13 9.79
C GLU A 386 -21.67 -0.21 10.19
N LYS A 387 -20.86 -1.21 10.53
CA LYS A 387 -21.30 -2.61 10.70
C LYS A 387 -21.17 -3.14 12.13
N GLY A 388 -20.61 -2.35 13.03
CA GLY A 388 -20.28 -2.78 14.38
C GLY A 388 -19.04 -3.68 14.44
N GLN A 389 -18.57 -3.93 15.66
CA GLN A 389 -17.47 -4.86 15.90
C GLN A 389 -17.94 -6.31 15.99
N PRO A 390 -17.14 -7.28 15.53
CA PRO A 390 -17.36 -8.69 15.83
C PRO A 390 -17.47 -8.91 17.35
N PHE A 391 -18.42 -9.75 17.77
CA PHE A 391 -18.72 -9.97 19.19
C PHE A 391 -17.49 -10.29 20.05
N VAL A 392 -16.61 -11.17 19.56
CA VAL A 392 -15.37 -11.54 20.27
C VAL A 392 -14.44 -10.34 20.45
N GLN A 393 -14.25 -9.52 19.43
CA GLN A 393 -13.42 -8.31 19.52
C GLN A 393 -14.02 -7.30 20.49
N LYS A 394 -15.34 -7.11 20.43
CA LYS A 394 -16.05 -6.23 21.36
C LYS A 394 -15.87 -6.66 22.82
N ALA A 395 -15.96 -7.96 23.09
CA ALA A 395 -15.72 -8.52 24.44
C ALA A 395 -14.25 -8.30 24.89
N ILE A 396 -13.27 -8.57 24.02
CA ILE A 396 -11.85 -8.33 24.32
C ILE A 396 -11.60 -6.85 24.63
N PHE A 397 -12.10 -5.95 23.79
CA PHE A 397 -11.87 -4.51 23.97
C PHE A 397 -12.57 -3.95 25.21
N LYS A 398 -13.72 -4.52 25.61
CA LYS A 398 -14.35 -4.20 26.90
C LYS A 398 -13.45 -4.58 28.09
N VAL A 399 -12.79 -5.75 28.02
CA VAL A 399 -11.83 -6.16 29.05
C VAL A 399 -10.61 -5.24 29.07
N VAL A 400 -10.06 -4.92 27.89
CA VAL A 400 -8.87 -4.05 27.76
C VAL A 400 -9.14 -2.62 28.24
N ASN A 401 -10.37 -2.12 28.11
CA ASN A 401 -10.77 -0.79 28.54
C ASN A 401 -10.88 -0.65 30.08
N ASP A 402 -11.10 -1.72 30.80
CA ASP A 402 -11.12 -1.72 32.26
C ASP A 402 -9.79 -2.26 32.82
N ARG A 403 -8.96 -1.37 33.35
CA ARG A 403 -7.64 -1.72 33.88
C ARG A 403 -7.68 -2.86 34.91
N ARG A 404 -8.62 -2.82 35.84
CA ARG A 404 -8.70 -3.84 36.91
C ARG A 404 -9.11 -5.19 36.35
N LEU A 405 -10.08 -5.21 35.48
CA LEU A 405 -10.53 -6.43 34.81
C LEU A 405 -9.43 -6.99 33.90
N PHE A 406 -8.78 -6.14 33.12
CA PHE A 406 -7.68 -6.53 32.23
C PHE A 406 -6.54 -7.22 32.99
N HIS A 407 -6.06 -6.58 34.09
CA HIS A 407 -5.01 -7.16 34.91
C HIS A 407 -5.44 -8.47 35.61
N SER A 408 -6.69 -8.56 36.06
CA SER A 408 -7.24 -9.77 36.68
C SER A 408 -7.31 -10.92 35.68
N VAL A 409 -7.74 -10.64 34.44
CA VAL A 409 -7.79 -11.64 33.37
C VAL A 409 -6.38 -12.14 33.02
N LEU A 410 -5.39 -11.25 32.89
CA LEU A 410 -4.01 -11.64 32.60
C LEU A 410 -3.41 -12.48 33.75
N ARG A 411 -3.63 -12.11 35.01
CA ARG A 411 -3.19 -12.90 36.17
C ARG A 411 -3.85 -14.29 36.21
N SER A 412 -5.12 -14.37 35.90
CA SER A 412 -5.82 -15.66 35.84
C SER A 412 -5.31 -16.52 34.68
N ALA A 413 -5.08 -15.90 33.52
CA ALA A 413 -4.53 -16.57 32.35
C ALA A 413 -3.10 -17.11 32.59
N SER A 414 -2.27 -16.43 33.40
CA SER A 414 -0.93 -16.91 33.75
C SER A 414 -0.95 -18.26 34.50
N LEU A 415 -2.02 -18.51 35.24
CA LEU A 415 -2.23 -19.79 35.92
C LEU A 415 -2.83 -20.85 34.97
N ALA A 416 -3.81 -20.46 34.18
CA ALA A 416 -4.54 -21.36 33.29
C ALA A 416 -3.69 -21.83 32.08
N GLN A 417 -2.67 -21.09 31.68
CA GLN A 417 -1.81 -21.44 30.54
C GLN A 417 -0.82 -22.57 30.80
N LYS A 418 -0.51 -22.88 32.08
CA LYS A 418 0.54 -23.83 32.45
C LYS A 418 0.52 -25.17 31.71
N PRO A 419 -0.64 -25.81 31.45
CA PRO A 419 -0.68 -27.07 30.69
C PRO A 419 -0.27 -26.91 29.21
N PHE A 420 -0.31 -25.70 28.67
CA PHE A 420 -0.08 -25.37 27.25
C PHE A 420 1.22 -24.61 27.03
N GLU A 421 1.93 -24.27 28.11
CA GLU A 421 3.18 -23.53 28.08
C GLU A 421 4.37 -24.46 27.84
N LYS A 422 5.20 -24.08 26.86
CA LYS A 422 6.49 -24.75 26.63
C LYS A 422 7.51 -23.69 26.22
N ASP A 423 8.66 -23.68 26.90
CA ASP A 423 9.79 -22.77 26.63
C ASP A 423 9.40 -21.27 26.62
N GLY A 424 8.52 -20.87 27.55
CA GLY A 424 8.05 -19.48 27.64
C GLY A 424 7.01 -19.08 26.57
N PHE A 425 6.44 -20.03 25.83
CA PHE A 425 5.42 -19.81 24.82
C PHE A 425 4.23 -20.74 24.98
N VAL A 426 3.05 -20.23 24.66
CA VAL A 426 1.83 -21.01 24.48
C VAL A 426 1.65 -21.29 23.00
N ARG A 427 1.79 -22.57 22.60
CA ARG A 427 1.77 -23.00 21.19
C ARG A 427 0.45 -23.60 20.75
N HIS A 428 -0.29 -24.16 21.68
CA HIS A 428 -1.59 -24.77 21.44
C HIS A 428 -2.59 -24.25 22.46
N LEU A 429 -3.72 -23.82 22.00
CA LEU A 429 -4.84 -23.42 22.85
C LEU A 429 -6.03 -24.37 22.62
N PRO A 430 -6.80 -24.70 23.67
CA PRO A 430 -7.90 -25.65 23.55
C PRO A 430 -9.07 -25.10 22.73
N LEU A 431 -9.73 -26.00 21.99
CA LEU A 431 -11.04 -25.81 21.35
C LEU A 431 -11.27 -24.44 20.68
N PHE A 432 -12.15 -23.64 21.21
CA PHE A 432 -12.57 -22.35 20.64
C PHE A 432 -11.49 -21.27 20.61
N LEU A 433 -10.38 -21.46 21.32
CA LEU A 433 -9.22 -20.56 21.31
C LEU A 433 -8.12 -21.02 20.36
N SER A 434 -8.22 -22.21 19.74
CA SER A 434 -7.19 -22.78 18.86
C SER A 434 -6.79 -21.81 17.75
N GLY A 435 -7.75 -21.14 17.13
CA GLY A 435 -7.50 -20.16 16.06
C GLY A 435 -6.60 -18.95 16.44
N LEU A 436 -6.32 -18.76 17.73
CA LEU A 436 -5.36 -17.75 18.19
C LEU A 436 -3.90 -18.25 18.13
N ALA A 437 -3.69 -19.56 18.15
CA ALA A 437 -2.37 -20.18 18.23
C ALA A 437 -2.05 -21.17 17.10
N ASP A 438 -2.97 -21.43 16.15
CA ASP A 438 -2.81 -22.44 15.09
C ASP A 438 -1.55 -22.25 14.23
N PHE A 439 -1.13 -21.00 14.00
CA PHE A 439 0.01 -20.65 13.14
C PHE A 439 1.07 -19.80 13.85
N ARG A 440 0.96 -19.60 15.15
CA ARG A 440 1.86 -18.75 15.93
C ARG A 440 1.96 -19.22 17.37
N SER A 441 3.10 -18.95 17.99
CA SER A 441 3.25 -19.05 19.42
C SER A 441 2.93 -17.73 20.09
N LEU A 442 2.17 -17.74 21.18
CA LEU A 442 1.93 -16.57 22.00
C LEU A 442 2.95 -16.53 23.13
N PRO A 443 3.51 -15.39 23.51
CA PRO A 443 4.36 -15.31 24.69
C PRO A 443 3.55 -15.71 25.92
N ALA A 444 4.16 -16.50 26.79
CA ALA A 444 3.55 -16.87 28.05
C ALA A 444 3.39 -15.64 28.95
N ILE A 445 2.29 -15.58 29.69
CA ILE A 445 2.05 -14.51 30.66
C ILE A 445 2.86 -14.83 31.92
N ALA A 446 3.70 -13.92 32.35
CA ALA A 446 4.57 -14.09 33.51
C ALA A 446 3.74 -14.32 34.78
N LYS A 447 4.22 -15.21 35.63
CA LYS A 447 3.60 -15.49 36.93
C LYS A 447 3.61 -14.26 37.84
N THR A 448 4.72 -13.52 37.81
CA THR A 448 4.92 -12.27 38.55
C THR A 448 5.11 -11.14 37.53
N PRO A 449 4.15 -10.24 37.29
CA PRO A 449 4.29 -9.10 36.41
C PRO A 449 5.37 -8.12 36.89
N PHE A 450 5.91 -7.31 35.98
CA PHE A 450 6.92 -6.31 36.29
C PHE A 450 6.45 -5.31 37.37
N ARG A 451 5.19 -4.88 37.32
CA ARG A 451 4.59 -3.99 38.32
C ARG A 451 4.66 -4.51 39.75
N ASP A 452 4.68 -5.82 39.95
CA ASP A 452 4.78 -6.44 41.27
C ASP A 452 6.23 -6.54 41.74
N THR A 453 7.19 -6.70 40.82
CA THR A 453 8.62 -6.78 41.12
C THR A 453 9.30 -5.44 41.20
N PHE A 454 8.78 -4.40 40.55
CA PHE A 454 9.42 -3.09 40.46
C PHE A 454 9.83 -2.53 41.83
N ARG A 455 8.94 -2.60 42.82
CA ARG A 455 9.21 -2.09 44.19
C ARG A 455 10.36 -2.79 44.88
N SER A 456 10.70 -4.02 44.50
CA SER A 456 11.79 -4.80 45.03
C SER A 456 13.11 -4.59 44.31
N ILE A 457 13.12 -3.85 43.19
CA ILE A 457 14.32 -3.54 42.42
C ILE A 457 15.15 -2.49 43.16
N GLU A 458 16.35 -2.88 43.60
CA GLU A 458 17.31 -1.94 44.15
C GLU A 458 17.86 -1.06 43.03
N GLN A 459 17.49 0.24 43.04
CA GLN A 459 17.98 1.18 42.04
C GLN A 459 19.38 1.67 42.39
N LYS A 460 20.37 1.24 41.61
CA LYS A 460 21.79 1.67 41.78
C LYS A 460 22.12 2.74 40.75
N VAL A 461 21.65 3.96 41.01
CA VAL A 461 21.88 5.12 40.12
C VAL A 461 23.35 5.52 40.16
N VAL A 462 24.04 5.43 39.04
CA VAL A 462 25.44 5.84 38.88
C VAL A 462 25.47 7.36 38.72
N ARG A 463 25.82 8.07 39.80
CA ARG A 463 26.03 9.51 39.73
C ARG A 463 27.32 9.79 38.95
N ALA A 464 27.24 10.59 37.88
CA ALA A 464 28.43 11.05 37.15
C ALA A 464 29.37 11.76 38.14
N LYS A 465 30.59 11.25 38.29
CA LYS A 465 31.65 12.00 38.98
C LYS A 465 31.83 13.30 38.20
N GLU A 466 31.76 14.43 38.89
CA GLU A 466 32.03 15.73 38.32
C GLU A 466 33.40 15.71 37.64
N ALA A 467 33.42 15.74 36.33
CA ALA A 467 34.60 16.19 35.62
C ALA A 467 34.66 17.72 35.85
N ALA A 468 35.39 18.11 36.86
CA ALA A 468 35.63 19.51 37.14
C ALA A 468 36.38 20.12 35.94
N ALA A 469 35.64 20.83 35.07
CA ALA A 469 36.28 21.76 34.15
C ALA A 469 36.94 22.87 34.97
N PRO A 470 38.24 23.14 34.77
CA PRO A 470 38.90 24.22 35.53
C PRO A 470 38.26 25.56 35.17
N GLY A 471 37.56 26.18 36.14
CA GLY A 471 36.98 27.52 35.99
C GLY A 471 35.46 27.65 36.07
N ALA A 472 34.69 26.59 36.25
CA ALA A 472 33.26 26.70 36.55
C ALA A 472 33.04 26.87 38.05
N GLY A 473 32.46 28.03 38.46
CA GLY A 473 32.03 28.29 39.84
C GLY A 473 31.14 27.15 40.35
N ALA A 474 31.16 26.88 41.65
CA ALA A 474 30.47 25.81 42.33
C ALA A 474 28.97 25.75 41.92
N ALA A 475 28.65 24.93 40.95
CA ALA A 475 27.27 24.54 40.65
C ALA A 475 26.82 23.64 41.82
N GLY A 476 25.72 23.98 42.48
CA GLY A 476 25.12 23.16 43.53
C GLY A 476 24.86 21.73 43.09
N PRO A 477 24.57 20.81 44.01
CA PRO A 477 24.37 19.40 43.68
C PRO A 477 23.33 19.27 42.59
N ARG A 478 23.73 18.72 41.41
CA ARG A 478 22.80 18.45 40.31
C ARG A 478 21.74 17.46 40.81
N ARG A 479 20.45 17.85 40.68
CA ARG A 479 19.30 16.98 40.92
C ARG A 479 19.50 15.70 40.13
N THR A 480 19.25 14.55 40.76
CA THR A 480 19.17 13.28 40.04
C THR A 480 18.06 13.37 38.99
N ARG A 481 18.35 12.98 37.79
CA ARG A 481 17.35 12.96 36.71
C ARG A 481 16.38 11.80 36.93
N GLU A 482 15.11 12.03 36.67
CA GLU A 482 14.05 11.07 36.91
C GLU A 482 13.28 10.74 35.63
N ALA A 483 12.92 9.46 35.45
CA ALA A 483 12.13 9.01 34.32
C ALA A 483 10.97 8.12 34.75
N ALA A 484 9.78 8.39 34.25
CA ALA A 484 8.65 7.49 34.38
C ALA A 484 8.74 6.39 33.31
N PHE A 485 8.72 5.13 33.74
CA PHE A 485 8.77 4.00 32.83
C PHE A 485 7.37 3.54 32.46
N TYR A 486 7.01 3.71 31.18
CA TYR A 486 5.82 3.14 30.60
C TYR A 486 6.14 1.74 30.07
N ALA A 487 5.82 0.70 30.83
CA ALA A 487 6.08 -0.69 30.45
C ALA A 487 5.08 -1.23 29.41
N GLY A 488 3.85 -0.73 29.43
CA GLY A 488 2.77 -1.30 28.64
C GLY A 488 2.47 -2.74 29.04
N CYS A 489 1.46 -3.35 28.41
CA CYS A 489 1.01 -4.69 28.81
C CYS A 489 2.01 -5.81 28.47
N LEU A 490 2.80 -5.65 27.41
CA LEU A 490 3.71 -6.69 26.93
C LEU A 490 4.91 -6.85 27.87
N ILE A 491 5.58 -5.76 28.23
CA ILE A 491 6.71 -5.80 29.15
C ILE A 491 6.24 -6.15 30.57
N ASP A 492 5.12 -5.54 30.98
CA ASP A 492 4.59 -5.74 32.32
C ASP A 492 4.18 -7.20 32.58
N PHE A 493 3.44 -7.81 31.64
CA PHE A 493 2.83 -9.14 31.88
C PHE A 493 3.49 -10.30 31.13
N ALA A 494 4.29 -10.08 30.08
CA ALA A 494 4.91 -11.17 29.34
C ALA A 494 6.45 -11.17 29.46
N TYR A 495 7.08 -10.01 29.53
CA TYR A 495 8.54 -9.89 29.56
C TYR A 495 9.05 -9.02 30.72
N PRO A 496 8.72 -9.36 31.99
CA PRO A 496 9.11 -8.52 33.15
C PRO A 496 10.62 -8.31 33.27
N GLY A 497 11.45 -9.28 32.87
CA GLY A 497 12.90 -9.15 32.84
C GLY A 497 13.41 -8.02 31.95
N MET A 498 12.71 -7.73 30.82
CA MET A 498 13.03 -6.53 30.01
C MET A 498 12.81 -5.25 30.78
N GLY A 499 11.76 -5.18 31.60
CA GLY A 499 11.50 -4.02 32.47
C GLY A 499 12.62 -3.82 33.49
N GLU A 500 13.10 -4.90 34.11
CA GLU A 500 14.24 -4.86 35.03
C GLU A 500 15.52 -4.36 34.33
N ASP A 501 15.77 -4.81 33.11
CA ASP A 501 16.95 -4.41 32.35
C ASP A 501 16.87 -2.93 31.93
N VAL A 502 15.68 -2.41 31.58
CA VAL A 502 15.46 -0.99 31.34
C VAL A 502 15.83 -0.15 32.57
N VAL A 503 15.38 -0.56 33.77
CA VAL A 503 15.73 0.12 35.02
C VAL A 503 17.25 0.12 35.24
N LYS A 504 17.93 -1.02 35.05
CA LYS A 504 19.39 -1.13 35.20
C LYS A 504 20.14 -0.21 34.23
N VAL A 505 19.71 -0.18 32.96
CA VAL A 505 20.33 0.67 31.92
C VAL A 505 20.17 2.15 32.24
N LEU A 506 18.98 2.57 32.65
CA LEU A 506 18.70 3.97 33.02
C LEU A 506 19.50 4.38 34.26
N ASN A 507 19.54 3.50 35.29
CA ASN A 507 20.32 3.76 36.48
C ASN A 507 21.85 3.86 36.19
N ALA A 508 22.36 3.03 35.27
CA ALA A 508 23.74 3.14 34.81
C ALA A 508 23.99 4.47 34.08
N GLY A 509 22.98 5.02 33.40
CA GLY A 509 22.99 6.36 32.80
C GLY A 509 22.76 7.53 33.77
N GLY A 510 22.63 7.26 35.07
CA GLY A 510 22.42 8.30 36.10
C GLY A 510 20.96 8.76 36.20
N VAL A 511 20.02 7.96 35.77
CA VAL A 511 18.58 8.26 35.79
C VAL A 511 17.88 7.35 36.79
N GLU A 512 17.13 7.94 37.72
CA GLU A 512 16.24 7.22 38.63
C GLU A 512 14.90 6.93 37.92
N VAL A 513 14.34 5.75 38.14
CA VAL A 513 13.13 5.32 37.42
C VAL A 513 11.96 5.25 38.37
N THR A 514 10.85 5.88 38.00
CA THR A 514 9.55 5.68 38.63
C THR A 514 8.65 4.78 37.77
N PHE A 515 7.71 4.09 38.40
CA PHE A 515 6.74 3.25 37.71
C PHE A 515 5.32 3.66 38.09
N PRO A 516 4.62 4.41 37.20
CA PRO A 516 3.24 4.81 37.44
C PRO A 516 2.33 3.59 37.49
N GLU A 517 1.86 3.19 38.68
CA GLU A 517 1.04 1.99 38.85
C GLU A 517 -0.33 2.08 38.17
N ALA A 518 -0.80 3.30 37.89
CA ALA A 518 -2.08 3.54 37.23
C ALA A 518 -2.04 3.27 35.71
N GLN A 519 -0.87 3.09 35.13
CA GLN A 519 -0.74 2.77 33.70
C GLN A 519 -1.46 1.49 33.30
N THR A 520 -1.98 1.44 32.07
CA THR A 520 -2.75 0.35 31.51
C THR A 520 -2.31 0.00 30.08
N CYS A 521 -3.10 -0.76 29.33
CA CYS A 521 -2.84 -1.03 27.90
C CYS A 521 -2.74 0.30 27.11
N CYS A 522 -1.83 0.37 26.14
CA CYS A 522 -1.70 1.55 25.26
C CYS A 522 -2.90 1.79 24.34
N GLY A 523 -3.82 0.83 24.21
CA GLY A 523 -4.95 0.91 23.31
C GLY A 523 -4.65 0.56 21.84
N ALA A 524 -3.40 0.30 21.47
CA ALA A 524 -3.03 -0.01 20.08
C ALA A 524 -3.82 -1.17 19.46
N PRO A 525 -4.07 -2.31 20.14
CA PRO A 525 -4.91 -3.37 19.58
C PRO A 525 -6.33 -2.91 19.29
N ALA A 526 -6.90 -2.05 20.14
CA ALA A 526 -8.22 -1.48 19.95
C ALA A 526 -8.23 -0.50 18.74
N ARG A 527 -7.24 0.39 18.65
CA ARG A 527 -7.07 1.30 17.52
C ARG A 527 -6.94 0.55 16.20
N TYR A 528 -6.05 -0.44 16.14
CA TYR A 528 -5.86 -1.27 14.94
C TYR A 528 -7.07 -2.16 14.63
N GLY A 529 -7.91 -2.45 15.60
CA GLY A 529 -9.19 -3.12 15.43
C GLY A 529 -10.36 -2.18 15.06
N GLY A 530 -10.11 -0.87 14.92
CA GLY A 530 -11.12 0.14 14.59
C GLY A 530 -11.95 0.62 15.79
N ALA A 531 -11.61 0.22 17.03
CA ALA A 531 -12.28 0.63 18.26
C ALA A 531 -11.63 1.90 18.86
N TYR A 532 -11.81 3.02 18.19
CA TYR A 532 -11.13 4.28 18.52
C TYR A 532 -11.51 4.82 19.91
N GLU A 533 -12.75 4.69 20.33
CA GLU A 533 -13.20 5.14 21.64
C GLU A 533 -12.44 4.44 22.78
N VAL A 534 -12.29 3.12 22.65
CA VAL A 534 -11.51 2.34 23.62
C VAL A 534 -10.04 2.74 23.60
N ALA A 535 -9.46 2.93 22.41
CA ALA A 535 -8.08 3.37 22.28
C ALA A 535 -7.85 4.76 22.88
N ALA A 536 -8.78 5.69 22.65
CA ALA A 536 -8.72 7.05 23.20
C ALA A 536 -8.80 7.03 24.73
N GLN A 537 -9.72 6.26 25.31
CA GLN A 537 -9.82 6.14 26.78
C GLN A 537 -8.53 5.58 27.39
N ASN A 538 -7.99 4.50 26.82
CA ASN A 538 -6.71 3.94 27.29
C ASN A 538 -5.56 4.97 27.18
N ALA A 539 -5.54 5.79 26.13
CA ALA A 539 -4.54 6.83 25.98
C ALA A 539 -4.68 7.92 27.06
N ILE A 540 -5.91 8.35 27.34
CA ILE A 540 -6.21 9.33 28.41
C ILE A 540 -5.75 8.78 29.75
N ASP A 541 -6.15 7.56 30.11
CA ASP A 541 -5.80 6.94 31.39
C ASP A 541 -4.27 6.86 31.57
N ASN A 542 -3.53 6.53 30.49
CA ASN A 542 -2.06 6.48 30.55
C ASN A 542 -1.42 7.87 30.63
N VAL A 543 -1.95 8.87 29.92
CA VAL A 543 -1.44 10.25 29.99
C VAL A 543 -1.64 10.79 31.40
N GLU A 544 -2.82 10.58 32.00
CA GLU A 544 -3.09 10.99 33.39
C GLU A 544 -2.14 10.31 34.38
N ALA A 545 -1.92 8.99 34.21
CA ALA A 545 -0.98 8.25 35.05
C ALA A 545 0.47 8.73 34.96
N LEU A 546 0.90 9.11 33.76
CA LEU A 546 2.27 9.59 33.51
C LEU A 546 2.46 11.06 33.95
N LEU A 547 1.45 11.91 33.77
CA LEU A 547 1.49 13.31 34.19
C LEU A 547 1.41 13.48 35.73
N ALA A 548 0.94 12.45 36.44
CA ALA A 548 0.95 12.45 37.91
C ALA A 548 2.36 12.31 38.50
N GLU A 549 3.34 11.92 37.69
CA GLU A 549 4.74 11.81 38.07
C GLU A 549 5.49 13.09 37.70
N GLU A 550 6.17 13.73 38.65
CA GLU A 550 7.03 14.91 38.39
C GLU A 550 8.41 14.43 37.92
N VAL A 551 8.54 14.07 36.64
CA VAL A 551 9.77 13.51 36.07
C VAL A 551 10.31 14.33 34.89
N ASP A 552 11.59 14.13 34.58
CA ASP A 552 12.24 14.82 33.46
C ASP A 552 11.86 14.16 32.11
N TRP A 553 11.59 12.83 32.09
CA TRP A 553 11.30 12.06 30.89
C TRP A 553 10.27 10.95 31.12
N VAL A 554 9.60 10.57 30.03
CA VAL A 554 8.86 9.32 29.92
C VAL A 554 9.64 8.39 29.00
N VAL A 555 9.89 7.15 29.45
CA VAL A 555 10.65 6.14 28.71
C VAL A 555 9.77 4.92 28.48
N SER A 556 9.79 4.36 27.28
CA SER A 556 9.17 3.08 26.93
C SER A 556 10.13 2.25 26.09
N ALA A 557 10.09 0.94 26.25
CA ALA A 557 10.81 -0.02 25.40
C ALA A 557 9.88 -0.77 24.44
N CYS A 558 8.59 -0.46 24.45
CA CYS A 558 7.63 -1.02 23.50
C CYS A 558 7.55 -0.11 22.25
N PRO A 559 7.70 -0.64 21.02
CA PRO A 559 7.69 0.16 19.79
C PRO A 559 6.28 0.55 19.30
N THR A 560 5.23 0.11 19.99
CA THR A 560 3.83 0.31 19.56
C THR A 560 3.24 1.61 20.10
#